data_2ca2588e1f92e6f53b3b03f42084871f
#
_entry.id   2ca2588e1f92e6f53b3b03f42084871f
#
_cell.length_a   1.000
_cell.length_b   1.000
_cell.length_c   1.000
_cell.angle_alpha   90.00
_cell.angle_beta   90.00
_cell.angle_gamma   90.00
#
_symmetry.space_group_name_H-M   'P 1'
#
loop_
_entity.id
_entity.type
_entity.pdbx_description
1 polymer ?
#
loop_
_entity_poly.entity_id
_entity_poly.type
_entity_poly.pdbx_seq_one_letter_code
_entity_poly.pdbx_strand_id
1 'polypeptide(L)'
;KRQGLASAVCPMYIAEIAPSEIRGKLVSCNQFAIIFGMLVVYFVNYMIKDGMPDEVLVSDGWRYMFGSEAVPAALFGILLFLVPETPRYLAMTHQDDKAFSVLEKVNGTDKAKTILSEIKAVTSEKTEKLLTYGLTVIVVGILLSVFQQAIGINAVLYYAPRIFEKIGGGGDGMMQTVVMAVSYTHLTLPT
;
A
#
# COMPACT_ATOMS: atom_id res chain seq x y z
N LYS A 1 13.97 -1.54 -6.63
CA LYS A 1 13.20 -2.53 -7.44
C LYS A 1 12.21 -3.35 -6.61
N ARG A 2 12.52 -3.73 -5.35
CA ARG A 2 11.62 -4.56 -4.50
C ARG A 2 10.40 -3.81 -3.99
N GLN A 3 10.50 -2.51 -3.67
CA GLN A 3 9.38 -1.69 -3.19
C GLN A 3 8.30 -1.50 -4.26
N GLY A 4 8.70 -1.31 -5.54
CA GLY A 4 7.75 -1.20 -6.64
C GLY A 4 6.92 -2.48 -6.85
N LEU A 5 7.52 -3.65 -6.59
CA LEU A 5 6.80 -4.92 -6.70
C LEU A 5 5.70 -5.03 -5.62
N ALA A 6 6.03 -4.73 -4.36
CA ALA A 6 5.07 -4.77 -3.26
C ALA A 6 3.89 -3.80 -3.47
N SER A 7 4.18 -2.58 -3.94
CA SER A 7 3.16 -1.56 -4.23
C SER A 7 2.20 -1.97 -5.35
N ALA A 8 2.63 -2.80 -6.29
CA ALA A 8 1.78 -3.33 -7.34
C ALA A 8 1.00 -4.58 -6.90
N VAL A 9 1.65 -5.48 -6.14
CA VAL A 9 1.07 -6.77 -5.75
C VAL A 9 -0.04 -6.60 -4.71
N CYS A 10 0.13 -5.70 -3.71
CA CYS A 10 -0.88 -5.54 -2.66
C CYS A 10 -2.26 -5.11 -3.18
N PRO A 11 -2.41 -4.05 -3.99
CA PRO A 11 -3.72 -3.69 -4.52
C PRO A 11 -4.27 -4.73 -5.48
N MET A 12 -3.42 -5.42 -6.23
CA MET A 12 -3.83 -6.51 -7.12
C MET A 12 -4.38 -7.71 -6.32
N TYR A 13 -3.70 -8.11 -5.25
CA TYR A 13 -4.16 -9.17 -4.35
C TYR A 13 -5.53 -8.82 -3.73
N ILE A 14 -5.68 -7.59 -3.24
CA ILE A 14 -6.96 -7.12 -2.69
C ILE A 14 -8.05 -7.16 -3.76
N ALA A 15 -7.76 -6.70 -4.97
CA ALA A 15 -8.73 -6.68 -6.07
C ALA A 15 -9.17 -8.08 -6.54
N GLU A 16 -8.32 -9.10 -6.39
CA GLU A 16 -8.62 -10.48 -6.75
C GLU A 16 -9.46 -11.22 -5.70
N ILE A 17 -9.29 -10.89 -4.41
CA ILE A 17 -10.01 -11.56 -3.31
C ILE A 17 -11.30 -10.83 -2.95
N ALA A 18 -11.31 -9.50 -3.06
CA ALA A 18 -12.41 -8.68 -2.60
C ALA A 18 -13.72 -8.93 -3.38
N PRO A 19 -14.87 -9.05 -2.69
CA PRO A 19 -16.17 -9.01 -3.31
C PRO A 19 -16.37 -7.77 -4.16
N SER A 20 -17.07 -7.90 -5.29
CA SER A 20 -17.28 -6.80 -6.25
C SER A 20 -17.89 -5.54 -5.61
N GLU A 21 -18.79 -5.73 -4.64
CA GLU A 21 -19.54 -4.65 -3.97
C GLU A 21 -18.65 -3.74 -3.11
N ILE A 22 -17.58 -4.29 -2.52
CA ILE A 22 -16.69 -3.57 -1.58
C ILE A 22 -15.26 -3.43 -2.08
N ARG A 23 -14.95 -3.94 -3.28
CA ARG A 23 -13.60 -3.95 -3.86
C ARG A 23 -12.96 -2.57 -3.87
N GLY A 24 -13.69 -1.55 -4.31
CA GLY A 24 -13.21 -0.18 -4.35
C GLY A 24 -12.82 0.35 -2.96
N LYS A 25 -13.66 0.08 -1.96
CA LYS A 25 -13.38 0.47 -0.56
C LYS A 25 -12.13 -0.22 -0.02
N LEU A 26 -11.96 -1.52 -0.28
CA LEU A 26 -10.79 -2.27 0.18
C LEU A 26 -9.50 -1.84 -0.51
N VAL A 27 -9.54 -1.50 -1.80
CA VAL A 27 -8.39 -0.91 -2.50
C VAL A 27 -8.04 0.46 -1.92
N SER A 28 -9.04 1.28 -1.57
CA SER A 28 -8.81 2.57 -0.89
C SER A 28 -8.19 2.39 0.49
N CYS A 29 -8.52 1.33 1.23
CA CYS A 29 -7.88 1.00 2.50
C CYS A 29 -6.37 0.76 2.36
N ASN A 30 -5.91 0.25 1.21
CA ASN A 30 -4.46 0.12 0.96
C ASN A 30 -3.78 1.50 0.94
N GLN A 31 -4.39 2.50 0.29
CA GLN A 31 -3.85 3.86 0.30
C GLN A 31 -3.87 4.47 1.70
N PHE A 32 -4.96 4.28 2.44
CA PHE A 32 -5.06 4.70 3.83
C PHE A 32 -3.94 4.08 4.68
N ALA A 33 -3.68 2.77 4.54
CA ALA A 33 -2.63 2.08 5.29
C ALA A 33 -1.22 2.65 5.01
N ILE A 34 -0.94 3.06 3.76
CA ILE A 34 0.33 3.70 3.39
C ILE A 34 0.49 5.04 4.13
N ILE A 35 -0.56 5.88 4.10
CA ILE A 35 -0.52 7.20 4.73
C ILE A 35 -0.45 7.08 6.26
N PHE A 36 -1.24 6.16 6.84
CA PHE A 36 -1.20 5.87 8.26
C PHE A 36 0.18 5.35 8.70
N GLY A 37 0.81 4.49 7.91
CA GLY A 37 2.18 4.04 8.14
C GLY A 37 3.18 5.20 8.16
N MET A 38 3.05 6.14 7.23
CA MET A 38 3.86 7.36 7.20
C MET A 38 3.69 8.19 8.48
N LEU A 39 2.46 8.38 8.94
CA LEU A 39 2.17 9.09 10.19
C LEU A 39 2.83 8.41 11.40
N VAL A 40 2.72 7.08 11.49
CA VAL A 40 3.37 6.32 12.56
C VAL A 40 4.89 6.50 12.55
N VAL A 41 5.52 6.44 11.37
CA VAL A 41 6.97 6.64 11.23
C VAL A 41 7.37 8.06 11.67
N TYR A 42 6.65 9.09 11.26
CA TYR A 42 6.94 10.47 11.72
C TYR A 42 6.81 10.61 13.22
N PHE A 43 5.77 10.01 13.81
CA PHE A 43 5.57 10.05 15.26
C PHE A 43 6.68 9.32 16.02
N VAL A 44 7.08 8.14 15.56
CA VAL A 44 8.19 7.37 16.15
C VAL A 44 9.50 8.14 16.05
N ASN A 45 9.80 8.73 14.89
CA ASN A 45 11.00 9.54 14.70
C ASN A 45 10.99 10.80 15.58
N TYR A 46 9.83 11.41 15.77
CA TYR A 46 9.66 12.52 16.72
C TYR A 46 9.99 12.11 18.16
N MET A 47 9.44 10.97 18.61
CA MET A 47 9.73 10.46 19.96
C MET A 47 11.21 10.10 20.16
N ILE A 48 11.87 9.54 19.15
CA ILE A 48 13.30 9.26 19.19
C ILE A 48 14.10 10.54 19.30
N LYS A 49 13.74 11.57 18.53
CA LYS A 49 14.38 12.89 18.58
C LYS A 49 14.23 13.54 19.97
N ASP A 50 13.02 13.55 20.51
CA ASP A 50 12.70 14.19 21.79
C ASP A 50 13.31 13.44 23.00
N GLY A 51 13.47 12.13 22.89
CA GLY A 51 14.00 11.27 23.95
C GLY A 51 15.53 11.15 24.00
N MET A 52 16.26 11.74 23.06
CA MET A 52 17.73 11.60 22.98
C MET A 52 18.46 12.93 23.08
N PRO A 53 19.63 12.98 23.78
CA PRO A 53 20.51 14.13 23.73
C PRO A 53 21.02 14.40 22.31
N ASP A 54 21.23 15.68 21.96
CA ASP A 54 21.64 16.10 20.61
C ASP A 54 22.93 15.41 20.12
N GLU A 55 23.90 15.18 21.00
CA GLU A 55 25.15 14.50 20.67
C GLU A 55 24.92 13.06 20.20
N VAL A 56 24.04 12.32 20.88
CA VAL A 56 23.69 10.93 20.53
C VAL A 56 22.78 10.91 19.31
N LEU A 57 21.91 11.90 19.18
CA LEU A 57 21.01 12.01 18.02
C LEU A 57 21.80 12.18 16.71
N VAL A 58 22.84 13.00 16.73
CA VAL A 58 23.70 13.23 15.54
C VAL A 58 24.55 12.01 15.21
N SER A 59 25.08 11.30 16.22
CA SER A 59 25.95 10.14 15.98
C SER A 59 25.18 8.86 15.62
N ASP A 60 24.16 8.52 16.41
CA ASP A 60 23.49 7.23 16.36
C ASP A 60 21.97 7.29 16.16
N GLY A 61 21.35 8.47 16.26
CA GLY A 61 19.89 8.65 16.16
C GLY A 61 19.29 8.05 14.88
N TRP A 62 19.98 8.18 13.76
CA TRP A 62 19.55 7.57 12.49
C TRP A 62 19.47 6.03 12.55
N ARG A 63 20.33 5.37 13.33
CA ARG A 63 20.30 3.91 13.51
C ARG A 63 19.05 3.46 14.26
N TYR A 64 18.65 4.22 15.28
CA TYR A 64 17.41 3.94 16.02
C TYR A 64 16.17 4.19 15.16
N MET A 65 16.18 5.26 14.35
CA MET A 65 15.09 5.56 13.41
C MET A 65 14.93 4.44 12.38
N PHE A 66 16.01 3.99 11.74
CA PHE A 66 15.95 2.84 10.83
C PHE A 66 15.67 1.51 11.54
N GLY A 67 16.22 1.34 12.74
CA GLY A 67 15.98 0.15 13.57
C GLY A 67 14.52 -0.03 13.96
N SER A 68 13.81 1.07 14.18
CA SER A 68 12.38 1.05 14.52
C SER A 68 11.51 0.43 13.41
N GLU A 69 11.92 0.54 12.15
CA GLU A 69 11.21 -0.04 11.01
C GLU A 69 11.29 -1.58 11.00
N ALA A 70 12.24 -2.18 11.71
CA ALA A 70 12.34 -3.64 11.81
C ALA A 70 11.13 -4.27 12.50
N VAL A 71 10.49 -3.55 13.43
CA VAL A 71 9.32 -4.06 14.17
C VAL A 71 8.11 -4.27 13.24
N PRO A 72 7.62 -3.25 12.52
CA PRO A 72 6.51 -3.46 11.58
C PRO A 72 6.89 -4.39 10.42
N ALA A 73 8.15 -4.40 9.97
CA ALA A 73 8.60 -5.32 8.93
C ALA A 73 8.57 -6.79 9.40
N ALA A 74 9.01 -7.07 10.62
CA ALA A 74 8.93 -8.41 11.20
C ALA A 74 7.47 -8.86 11.39
N LEU A 75 6.61 -7.98 11.90
CA LEU A 75 5.18 -8.25 12.04
C LEU A 75 4.54 -8.56 10.68
N PHE A 76 4.83 -7.76 9.67
CA PHE A 76 4.37 -8.00 8.31
C PHE A 76 4.87 -9.33 7.76
N GLY A 77 6.15 -9.65 7.97
CA GLY A 77 6.72 -10.93 7.56
C GLY A 77 6.01 -12.13 8.19
N ILE A 78 5.68 -12.06 9.46
CA ILE A 78 4.92 -13.12 10.16
C ILE A 78 3.50 -13.22 9.59
N LEU A 79 2.81 -12.09 9.39
CA LEU A 79 1.46 -12.08 8.85
C LEU A 79 1.38 -12.63 7.44
N LEU A 80 2.41 -12.47 6.61
CA LEU A 80 2.45 -13.03 5.26
C LEU A 80 2.32 -14.56 5.22
N PHE A 81 2.79 -15.27 6.25
CA PHE A 81 2.61 -16.73 6.32
C PHE A 81 1.15 -17.15 6.58
N LEU A 82 0.31 -16.23 7.04
CA LEU A 82 -1.11 -16.48 7.30
C LEU A 82 -2.00 -16.13 6.09
N VAL A 83 -1.44 -15.41 5.12
CA VAL A 83 -2.19 -14.96 3.94
C VAL A 83 -2.27 -16.11 2.93
N PRO A 84 -3.48 -16.54 2.52
CA PRO A 84 -3.64 -17.58 1.53
C PRO A 84 -3.27 -17.08 0.12
N GLU A 85 -2.98 -18.01 -0.78
CA GLU A 85 -2.78 -17.69 -2.20
C GLU A 85 -4.08 -17.15 -2.83
N THR A 86 -3.95 -16.35 -3.91
CA THR A 86 -5.14 -15.82 -4.58
C THR A 86 -5.95 -16.94 -5.25
N PRO A 87 -7.29 -16.85 -5.23
CA PRO A 87 -8.15 -17.82 -5.89
C PRO A 87 -7.85 -17.99 -7.38
N ARG A 88 -7.44 -16.90 -8.03
CA ARG A 88 -7.08 -16.92 -9.45
C ARG A 88 -5.80 -17.71 -9.71
N TYR A 89 -4.77 -17.51 -8.90
CA TYR A 89 -3.53 -18.28 -8.98
C TYR A 89 -3.76 -19.76 -8.70
N LEU A 90 -4.57 -20.07 -7.66
CA LEU A 90 -4.93 -21.45 -7.34
C LEU A 90 -5.70 -22.15 -8.46
N ALA A 91 -6.63 -21.46 -9.13
CA ALA A 91 -7.33 -21.97 -10.30
C ALA A 91 -6.38 -22.19 -11.49
N MET A 92 -5.44 -21.29 -11.73
CA MET A 92 -4.42 -21.43 -12.78
C MET A 92 -3.48 -22.63 -12.54
N THR A 93 -3.24 -22.98 -11.29
CA THR A 93 -2.42 -24.14 -10.90
C THR A 93 -3.22 -25.42 -10.67
N HIS A 94 -4.48 -25.47 -11.12
CA HIS A 94 -5.38 -26.62 -11.00
C HIS A 94 -5.65 -27.06 -9.54
N GLN A 95 -5.57 -26.15 -8.58
CA GLN A 95 -5.89 -26.39 -7.17
C GLN A 95 -7.30 -25.86 -6.83
N ASP A 96 -8.29 -26.36 -7.54
CA ASP A 96 -9.68 -25.88 -7.49
C ASP A 96 -10.31 -25.95 -6.10
N ASP A 97 -10.04 -27.00 -5.34
CA ASP A 97 -10.59 -27.18 -3.99
C ASP A 97 -10.07 -26.09 -3.02
N LYS A 98 -8.79 -25.72 -3.13
CA LYS A 98 -8.24 -24.63 -2.34
C LYS A 98 -8.77 -23.28 -2.79
N ALA A 99 -8.88 -23.05 -4.10
CA ALA A 99 -9.48 -21.84 -4.65
C ALA A 99 -10.92 -21.67 -4.16
N PHE A 100 -11.70 -22.73 -4.16
CA PHE A 100 -13.05 -22.74 -3.64
C PHE A 100 -13.09 -22.42 -2.13
N SER A 101 -12.24 -23.05 -1.34
CA SER A 101 -12.18 -22.81 0.12
C SER A 101 -11.84 -21.35 0.47
N VAL A 102 -10.95 -20.71 -0.29
CA VAL A 102 -10.63 -19.29 -0.09
C VAL A 102 -11.81 -18.40 -0.47
N LEU A 103 -12.45 -18.66 -1.61
CA LEU A 103 -13.64 -17.92 -2.06
C LEU A 103 -14.83 -18.09 -1.11
N GLU A 104 -15.05 -19.30 -0.60
CA GLU A 104 -16.12 -19.59 0.34
C GLU A 104 -15.99 -18.81 1.65
N LYS A 105 -14.77 -18.71 2.19
CA LYS A 105 -14.49 -17.92 3.41
C LYS A 105 -14.81 -16.44 3.24
N VAL A 106 -14.66 -15.90 2.05
CA VAL A 106 -14.81 -14.46 1.77
C VAL A 106 -16.20 -14.11 1.24
N ASN A 107 -16.76 -14.93 0.37
CA ASN A 107 -17.99 -14.63 -0.39
C ASN A 107 -19.20 -15.50 -0.01
N GLY A 108 -19.00 -16.55 0.78
CA GLY A 108 -20.02 -17.56 1.05
C GLY A 108 -20.11 -18.62 -0.07
N THR A 109 -20.75 -19.75 0.24
CA THR A 109 -20.73 -20.97 -0.61
C THR A 109 -21.36 -20.75 -2.00
N ASP A 110 -22.48 -20.01 -2.07
CA ASP A 110 -23.23 -19.86 -3.34
C ASP A 110 -22.48 -18.95 -4.32
N LYS A 111 -21.99 -17.80 -3.83
CA LYS A 111 -21.19 -16.87 -4.66
C LYS A 111 -19.83 -17.46 -5.04
N ALA A 112 -19.22 -18.28 -4.17
CA ALA A 112 -17.93 -18.90 -4.43
C ALA A 112 -17.95 -19.81 -5.67
N LYS A 113 -19.02 -20.59 -5.88
CA LYS A 113 -19.17 -21.45 -7.07
C LYS A 113 -19.24 -20.63 -8.35
N THR A 114 -20.02 -19.57 -8.35
CA THR A 114 -20.18 -18.69 -9.51
C THR A 114 -18.85 -18.02 -9.86
N ILE A 115 -18.19 -17.42 -8.86
CA ILE A 115 -16.90 -16.74 -9.06
C ILE A 115 -15.83 -17.72 -9.55
N LEU A 116 -15.76 -18.93 -8.99
CA LEU A 116 -14.79 -19.93 -9.44
C LEU A 116 -15.03 -20.35 -10.90
N SER A 117 -16.29 -20.49 -11.32
CA SER A 117 -16.62 -20.80 -12.71
C SER A 117 -16.23 -19.66 -13.67
N GLU A 118 -16.44 -18.41 -13.26
CA GLU A 118 -16.02 -17.23 -14.02
C GLU A 118 -14.49 -17.15 -14.14
N ILE A 119 -13.76 -17.37 -13.04
CA ILE A 119 -12.28 -17.41 -13.05
C ILE A 119 -11.78 -18.48 -14.02
N LYS A 120 -12.38 -19.67 -14.02
CA LYS A 120 -12.00 -20.76 -14.94
C LYS A 120 -12.29 -20.41 -16.39
N ALA A 121 -13.42 -19.79 -16.68
CA ALA A 121 -13.78 -19.36 -18.03
C ALA A 121 -12.75 -18.34 -18.57
N VAL A 122 -12.43 -17.32 -17.78
CA VAL A 122 -11.43 -16.31 -18.16
C VAL A 122 -10.01 -16.90 -18.24
N THR A 123 -9.66 -17.85 -17.38
CA THR A 123 -8.33 -18.49 -17.39
C THR A 123 -8.15 -19.44 -18.56
N SER A 124 -9.23 -20.05 -19.05
CA SER A 124 -9.20 -20.92 -20.24
C SER A 124 -9.13 -20.15 -21.56
N GLU A 125 -9.54 -18.88 -21.57
CA GLU A 125 -9.33 -18.01 -22.73
C GLU A 125 -7.83 -17.69 -22.88
N LYS A 126 -7.35 -17.77 -24.13
CA LYS A 126 -5.93 -17.46 -24.43
C LYS A 126 -5.59 -16.08 -23.89
N THR A 127 -4.50 -15.98 -23.13
CA THR A 127 -3.96 -14.72 -22.64
C THR A 127 -3.86 -13.72 -23.80
N GLU A 128 -4.75 -12.76 -23.84
CA GLU A 128 -4.71 -11.71 -24.85
C GLU A 128 -3.44 -10.90 -24.70
N LYS A 129 -2.82 -10.58 -25.83
CA LYS A 129 -1.61 -9.76 -25.81
C LYS A 129 -1.97 -8.38 -25.27
N LEU A 130 -1.10 -7.79 -24.45
CA LEU A 130 -1.26 -6.46 -23.86
C LEU A 130 -1.67 -5.38 -24.88
N LEU A 131 -1.23 -5.53 -26.13
CA LEU A 131 -1.53 -4.63 -27.26
C LEU A 131 -2.97 -4.78 -27.79
N THR A 132 -3.69 -5.82 -27.43
CA THR A 132 -5.08 -6.04 -27.88
C THR A 132 -6.04 -5.00 -27.28
N TYR A 133 -5.70 -4.47 -26.09
CA TYR A 133 -6.47 -3.39 -25.45
C TYR A 133 -6.19 -1.99 -26.04
N GLY A 134 -5.31 -1.91 -27.05
CA GLY A 134 -4.95 -0.68 -27.73
C GLY A 134 -3.83 0.11 -27.06
N LEU A 135 -3.02 0.74 -27.89
CA LEU A 135 -1.90 1.58 -27.46
C LEU A 135 -2.36 2.74 -26.56
N THR A 136 -3.56 3.22 -26.76
CA THR A 136 -4.14 4.33 -26.00
C THR A 136 -4.19 4.06 -24.50
N VAL A 137 -4.58 2.84 -24.07
CA VAL A 137 -4.64 2.48 -22.64
C VAL A 137 -3.25 2.51 -22.01
N ILE A 138 -2.24 2.02 -22.73
CA ILE A 138 -0.85 2.02 -22.27
C ILE A 138 -0.33 3.46 -22.16
N VAL A 139 -0.57 4.29 -23.16
CA VAL A 139 -0.14 5.70 -23.16
C VAL A 139 -0.82 6.47 -22.03
N VAL A 140 -2.13 6.30 -21.82
CA VAL A 140 -2.85 6.93 -20.71
C VAL A 140 -2.29 6.49 -19.35
N GLY A 141 -2.02 5.20 -19.18
CA GLY A 141 -1.41 4.67 -17.94
C GLY A 141 -0.04 5.26 -17.65
N ILE A 142 0.81 5.38 -18.69
CA ILE A 142 2.13 6.01 -18.57
C ILE A 142 2.00 7.49 -18.23
N LEU A 143 1.13 8.23 -18.93
CA LEU A 143 0.91 9.66 -18.69
C LEU A 143 0.41 9.92 -17.27
N LEU A 144 -0.56 9.14 -16.79
CA LEU A 144 -1.05 9.24 -15.41
C LEU A 144 0.06 9.01 -14.40
N SER A 145 0.90 8.01 -14.61
CA SER A 145 2.05 7.73 -13.73
C SER A 145 3.08 8.86 -13.74
N VAL A 146 3.35 9.45 -14.90
CA VAL A 146 4.25 10.60 -15.04
C VAL A 146 3.67 11.82 -14.34
N PHE A 147 2.40 12.15 -14.56
CA PHE A 147 1.74 13.28 -13.89
C PHE A 147 1.67 13.12 -12.39
N GLN A 148 1.40 11.92 -11.88
CA GLN A 148 1.41 11.63 -10.44
C GLN A 148 2.75 11.97 -9.80
N GLN A 149 3.86 11.67 -10.48
CA GLN A 149 5.20 12.03 -9.98
C GLN A 149 5.54 13.51 -10.20
N ALA A 150 5.08 14.10 -11.30
CA ALA A 150 5.34 15.50 -11.63
C ALA A 150 4.68 16.51 -10.65
N ILE A 151 3.57 16.13 -10.01
CA ILE A 151 2.93 16.93 -8.95
C ILE A 151 3.88 17.16 -7.76
N GLY A 152 4.89 16.29 -7.57
CA GLY A 152 5.91 16.48 -6.55
C GLY A 152 5.46 16.21 -5.11
N ILE A 153 4.32 15.54 -4.89
CA ILE A 153 3.79 15.26 -3.55
C ILE A 153 4.81 14.51 -2.69
N ASN A 154 5.56 13.59 -3.28
CA ASN A 154 6.60 12.85 -2.58
C ASN A 154 7.72 13.77 -2.08
N ALA A 155 8.12 14.77 -2.87
CA ALA A 155 9.12 15.75 -2.45
C ALA A 155 8.61 16.56 -1.24
N VAL A 156 7.35 17.01 -1.27
CA VAL A 156 6.75 17.72 -0.16
C VAL A 156 6.71 16.85 1.10
N LEU A 157 6.26 15.58 0.99
CA LEU A 157 6.18 14.67 2.12
C LEU A 157 7.56 14.35 2.73
N TYR A 158 8.56 14.03 1.89
CA TYR A 158 9.88 13.68 2.40
C TYR A 158 10.67 14.85 2.99
N TYR A 159 10.46 16.05 2.47
CA TYR A 159 11.13 17.26 2.95
C TYR A 159 10.27 18.11 3.88
N ALA A 160 9.05 17.66 4.23
CA ALA A 160 8.13 18.38 5.08
C ALA A 160 8.77 18.92 6.38
N PRO A 161 9.53 18.12 7.17
CA PRO A 161 10.15 18.64 8.38
C PRO A 161 11.07 19.83 8.12
N ARG A 162 11.89 19.78 7.06
CA ARG A 162 12.81 20.86 6.70
C ARG A 162 12.09 22.09 6.13
N ILE A 163 11.01 21.88 5.39
CA ILE A 163 10.19 22.94 4.84
C ILE A 163 9.54 23.74 5.98
N PHE A 164 8.94 23.03 6.93
CA PHE A 164 8.29 23.66 8.08
C PHE A 164 9.28 24.33 9.03
N GLU A 165 10.45 23.77 9.25
CA GLU A 165 11.51 24.39 10.04
C GLU A 165 11.93 25.74 9.46
N LYS A 166 11.99 25.89 8.13
CA LYS A 166 12.36 27.13 7.46
C LYS A 166 11.22 28.16 7.38
N ILE A 167 9.98 27.71 7.24
CA ILE A 167 8.81 28.60 7.05
C ILE A 167 8.13 28.91 8.38
N GLY A 168 8.19 27.99 9.33
CA GLY A 168 7.35 27.98 10.53
C GLY A 168 7.79 28.87 11.69
N GLY A 169 8.72 29.81 11.52
CA GLY A 169 8.95 30.89 12.53
C GLY A 169 9.23 30.41 13.98
N GLY A 170 9.90 29.26 14.20
CA GLY A 170 10.35 28.82 15.54
C GLY A 170 9.54 27.65 16.15
N GLY A 171 8.62 27.04 15.44
CA GLY A 171 7.95 25.79 15.85
C GLY A 171 8.77 24.54 15.46
N ASP A 172 8.56 23.41 16.18
CA ASP A 172 9.18 22.14 15.82
C ASP A 172 8.63 21.64 14.47
N GLY A 173 9.46 21.69 13.42
CA GLY A 173 9.10 21.28 12.05
C GLY A 173 8.64 19.82 11.98
N MET A 174 9.10 18.98 12.90
CA MET A 174 8.69 17.58 13.00
C MET A 174 7.23 17.46 13.48
N MET A 175 6.85 18.24 14.50
CA MET A 175 5.46 18.27 15.00
C MET A 175 4.50 18.81 13.95
N GLN A 176 4.89 19.85 13.20
CA GLN A 176 4.10 20.40 12.09
C GLN A 176 3.92 19.36 10.98
N THR A 177 4.93 18.53 10.72
CA THR A 177 4.84 17.43 9.75
C THR A 177 3.84 16.36 10.20
N VAL A 178 3.78 16.04 11.49
CA VAL A 178 2.77 15.14 12.05
C VAL A 178 1.37 15.69 11.82
N VAL A 179 1.13 16.96 12.10
CA VAL A 179 -0.15 17.63 11.87
C VAL A 179 -0.55 17.60 10.39
N MET A 180 0.41 17.84 9.50
CA MET A 180 0.17 17.75 8.05
C MET A 180 -0.20 16.32 7.63
N ALA A 181 0.49 15.30 8.15
CA ALA A 181 0.19 13.91 7.86
C ALA A 181 -1.20 13.50 8.34
N VAL A 182 -1.62 13.97 9.52
CA VAL A 182 -3.00 13.77 10.04
C VAL A 182 -4.02 14.41 9.11
N SER A 183 -3.80 15.67 8.71
CA SER A 183 -4.70 16.38 7.80
C SER A 183 -4.82 15.68 6.44
N TYR A 184 -3.69 15.21 5.90
CA TYR A 184 -3.66 14.46 4.64
C TYR A 184 -4.43 13.14 4.75
N THR A 185 -4.29 12.44 5.88
CA THR A 185 -5.05 11.20 6.16
C THR A 185 -6.56 11.47 6.14
N HIS A 186 -7.02 12.54 6.77
CA HIS A 186 -8.44 12.92 6.78
C HIS A 186 -8.99 13.27 5.40
N LEU A 187 -8.20 13.97 4.57
CA LEU A 187 -8.60 14.37 3.22
C LEU A 187 -8.66 13.19 2.23
N THR A 188 -7.90 12.13 2.47
CA THR A 188 -7.83 10.97 1.57
C THR A 188 -8.76 9.82 1.97
N LEU A 189 -9.42 9.92 3.13
CA LEU A 189 -10.45 8.94 3.50
C LEU A 189 -11.62 9.05 2.52
N PRO A 190 -12.05 7.94 1.91
CA PRO A 190 -13.27 7.93 1.11
C PRO A 190 -14.46 8.19 2.04
N THR A 191 -15.14 9.30 1.84
CA THR A 191 -16.41 9.65 2.48
C THR A 191 -17.52 8.77 1.97
#